data_5838944e35346f086ac86088f94980dd
#
_entry.id   5838944e35346f086ac86088f94980dd
#
_cell.length_a   1.000
_cell.length_b   1.000
_cell.length_c   1.000
_cell.angle_alpha   90.00
_cell.angle_beta   90.00
_cell.angle_gamma   90.00
#
_symmetry.space_group_name_H-M   'P 1'
#
loop_
_entity.id
_entity.type
_entity.pdbx_description
1 polymer ?
#
loop_
_entity_poly.entity_id
_entity_poly.type
_entity_poly.pdbx_seq_one_letter_code
_entity_poly.pdbx_strand_id
1 'polypeptide(L)'
;MQELIEAKFSIGDVVKHKFLNFRGVIFDLDPTFNNTEEWYNSIPKDFRPKKEQPFYHLFAENEEIFYIAYVSEQNLNIDNSGIPANHPDIKKIFSRFNGTSYVPYD
;
A
#
# COMPACT_ATOMS: atom_id res chain seq x y z
N MET A 1 15.35 -24.84 4.23
CA MET A 1 13.98 -24.64 3.73
C MET A 1 13.63 -23.17 3.80
N GLN A 2 13.17 -22.60 2.69
CA GLN A 2 12.74 -21.20 2.67
C GLN A 2 11.32 -21.10 3.18
N GLU A 3 11.09 -20.13 4.07
CA GLU A 3 9.74 -19.75 4.46
C GLU A 3 9.05 -19.02 3.32
N LEU A 4 7.82 -19.41 3.01
CA LEU A 4 6.99 -18.68 2.06
C LEU A 4 6.26 -17.57 2.80
N ILE A 5 6.45 -16.34 2.34
CA ILE A 5 5.72 -15.20 2.89
C ILE A 5 4.55 -14.91 1.94
N GLU A 6 3.33 -15.08 2.44
CA GLU A 6 2.13 -14.78 1.67
C GLU A 6 1.72 -13.32 1.89
N ALA A 7 1.46 -12.64 0.80
CA ALA A 7 0.92 -11.29 0.84
C ALA A 7 -0.61 -11.35 0.95
N LYS A 8 -1.17 -10.61 1.90
CA LYS A 8 -2.63 -10.52 2.08
C LYS A 8 -3.30 -9.71 0.99
N PHE A 9 -2.59 -8.75 0.42
CA PHE A 9 -3.14 -7.82 -0.54
C PHE A 9 -2.46 -7.98 -1.88
N SER A 10 -3.15 -7.56 -2.94
CA SER A 10 -2.68 -7.68 -4.31
C SER A 10 -2.54 -6.31 -4.97
N ILE A 11 -1.73 -6.26 -6.03
CA ILE A 11 -1.65 -5.06 -6.87
C ILE A 11 -3.04 -4.73 -7.40
N GLY A 12 -3.44 -3.47 -7.25
CA GLY A 12 -4.77 -2.99 -7.60
C GLY A 12 -5.75 -2.89 -6.43
N ASP A 13 -5.46 -3.54 -5.31
CA ASP A 13 -6.32 -3.45 -4.13
C ASP A 13 -6.31 -2.03 -3.56
N VAL A 14 -7.46 -1.58 -3.11
CA VAL A 14 -7.59 -0.34 -2.36
C VAL A 14 -7.51 -0.66 -0.88
N VAL A 15 -6.57 -0.03 -0.21
CA VAL A 15 -6.31 -0.25 1.22
C VAL A 15 -6.35 1.06 1.98
N LYS A 16 -6.56 0.97 3.28
CA LYS A 16 -6.50 2.12 4.18
C LYS A 16 -5.54 1.82 5.32
N HIS A 17 -4.88 2.87 5.83
CA HIS A 17 -4.02 2.73 6.99
C HIS A 17 -4.88 2.54 8.23
N LYS A 18 -4.44 1.66 9.14
CA LYS A 18 -5.20 1.35 10.37
C LYS A 18 -5.26 2.52 11.34
N PHE A 19 -4.23 3.36 11.35
CA PHE A 19 -4.06 4.41 12.37
C PHE A 19 -4.01 5.82 11.79
N LEU A 20 -3.46 5.97 10.59
CA LEU A 20 -3.31 7.27 9.95
C LEU A 20 -4.44 7.50 8.95
N ASN A 21 -4.80 8.76 8.74
CA ASN A 21 -5.91 9.10 7.86
C ASN A 21 -5.48 9.17 6.39
N PHE A 22 -5.24 8.00 5.79
CA PHE A 22 -5.04 7.93 4.34
C PHE A 22 -5.41 6.55 3.81
N ARG A 23 -5.63 6.52 2.51
CA ARG A 23 -5.94 5.31 1.75
C ARG A 23 -5.11 5.33 0.46
N GLY A 24 -5.07 4.22 -0.24
CA GLY A 24 -4.32 4.17 -1.49
C GLY A 24 -4.52 2.90 -2.27
N VAL A 25 -4.00 2.91 -3.49
CA VAL A 25 -4.05 1.77 -4.40
C VAL A 25 -2.65 1.15 -4.43
N ILE A 26 -2.58 -0.14 -4.20
CA ILE A 26 -1.32 -0.88 -4.26
C ILE A 26 -0.86 -0.98 -5.72
N PHE A 27 0.33 -0.47 -6.02
CA PHE A 27 0.91 -0.59 -7.36
C PHE A 27 2.18 -1.44 -7.40
N ASP A 28 2.75 -1.77 -6.26
CA ASP A 28 3.90 -2.66 -6.15
C ASP A 28 3.97 -3.24 -4.76
N LEU A 29 4.65 -4.38 -4.61
CA LEU A 29 4.85 -4.97 -3.30
C LEU A 29 6.22 -5.61 -3.19
N ASP A 30 6.78 -5.55 -1.99
CA ASP A 30 8.02 -6.23 -1.63
C ASP A 30 7.68 -7.35 -0.63
N PRO A 31 8.17 -8.58 -0.82
CA PRO A 31 7.88 -9.68 0.11
C PRO A 31 8.35 -9.39 1.54
N THR A 32 9.44 -8.64 1.67
CA THR A 32 9.98 -8.17 2.95
C THR A 32 10.44 -6.73 2.78
N PHE A 33 10.81 -6.09 3.88
CA PHE A 33 11.29 -4.70 3.85
C PHE A 33 12.42 -4.53 2.83
N ASN A 34 12.26 -3.55 1.95
CA ASN A 34 13.23 -3.23 0.90
C ASN A 34 13.33 -1.71 0.71
N ASN A 35 13.82 -1.06 1.74
CA ASN A 35 14.10 0.37 1.71
C ASN A 35 15.36 0.61 2.55
N THR A 36 15.76 1.85 2.74
CA THR A 36 16.99 2.17 3.46
C THR A 36 16.83 2.06 4.97
N GLU A 37 17.94 1.77 5.66
CA GLU A 37 17.95 1.82 7.13
C GLU A 37 17.63 3.22 7.63
N GLU A 38 18.04 4.25 6.92
CA GLU A 38 17.74 5.64 7.26
C GLU A 38 16.23 5.89 7.27
N TRP A 39 15.53 5.40 6.23
CA TRP A 39 14.07 5.50 6.17
C TRP A 39 13.44 4.76 7.35
N TYR A 40 13.88 3.52 7.61
CA TYR A 40 13.36 2.71 8.70
C TYR A 40 13.56 3.37 10.07
N ASN A 41 14.77 3.89 10.28
CA ASN A 41 15.11 4.55 11.54
C ASN A 41 14.45 5.93 11.71
N SER A 42 13.92 6.50 10.62
CA SER A 42 13.14 7.74 10.69
C SER A 42 11.77 7.52 11.34
N ILE A 43 11.28 6.27 11.36
CA ILE A 43 10.03 5.93 12.03
C ILE A 43 10.29 5.92 13.53
N PRO A 44 9.45 6.58 14.35
CA PRO A 44 9.59 6.52 15.80
C PRO A 44 9.65 5.07 16.28
N LYS A 45 10.54 4.78 17.20
CA LYS A 45 10.87 3.42 17.62
C LYS A 45 9.65 2.59 17.99
N ASP A 46 8.67 3.19 18.65
CA ASP A 46 7.46 2.49 19.10
C ASP A 46 6.51 2.14 17.96
N PHE A 47 6.71 2.74 16.78
CA PHE A 47 5.85 2.53 15.60
C PHE A 47 6.54 1.76 14.49
N ARG A 48 7.78 1.34 14.68
CA ARG A 48 8.53 0.61 13.66
C ARG A 48 7.93 -0.78 13.46
N PRO A 49 7.51 -1.12 12.23
CA PRO A 49 7.00 -2.46 11.95
C PRO A 49 8.15 -3.46 11.85
N LYS A 50 7.81 -4.75 11.95
CA LYS A 50 8.78 -5.80 11.65
C LYS A 50 9.13 -5.77 10.17
N LYS A 51 10.40 -6.04 9.86
CA LYS A 51 10.89 -6.07 8.47
C LYS A 51 10.49 -7.34 7.73
N GLU A 52 10.23 -8.42 8.44
CA GLU A 52 9.94 -9.75 7.89
C GLU A 52 8.45 -9.91 7.61
N GLN A 53 7.92 -9.03 6.79
CA GLN A 53 6.53 -9.06 6.32
C GLN A 53 6.43 -8.32 4.99
N PRO A 54 5.36 -8.50 4.22
CA PRO A 54 5.18 -7.72 2.99
C PRO A 54 5.07 -6.23 3.28
N PHE A 55 5.67 -5.44 2.39
CA PHE A 55 5.54 -4.00 2.34
C PHE A 55 4.96 -3.60 0.99
N TYR A 56 4.12 -2.59 0.98
CA TYR A 56 3.36 -2.18 -0.20
C TYR A 56 3.66 -0.75 -0.59
N HIS A 57 3.79 -0.54 -1.89
CA HIS A 57 3.90 0.79 -2.49
C HIS A 57 2.52 1.24 -2.91
N LEU A 58 2.08 2.37 -2.41
CA LEU A 58 0.73 2.87 -2.62
C LEU A 58 0.72 4.18 -3.38
N PHE A 59 -0.21 4.31 -4.33
CA PHE A 59 -0.69 5.61 -4.75
C PHE A 59 -1.64 6.10 -3.67
N ALA A 60 -1.13 6.92 -2.76
CA ALA A 60 -1.82 7.30 -1.54
C ALA A 60 -2.49 8.66 -1.64
N GLU A 61 -3.57 8.82 -0.91
CA GLU A 61 -4.32 10.06 -0.84
C GLU A 61 -4.87 10.28 0.56
N ASN A 62 -4.94 11.53 0.97
CA ASN A 62 -5.75 11.97 2.09
C ASN A 62 -6.65 13.11 1.59
N GLU A 63 -7.27 13.87 2.50
CA GLU A 63 -8.18 14.94 2.12
C GLU A 63 -7.47 16.11 1.42
N GLU A 64 -6.15 16.22 1.54
CA GLU A 64 -5.40 17.40 1.11
C GLU A 64 -4.43 17.13 -0.04
N ILE A 65 -3.76 15.97 -0.04
CA ILE A 65 -2.65 15.70 -0.98
C ILE A 65 -2.68 14.29 -1.55
N PHE A 66 -1.97 14.12 -2.66
CA PHE A 66 -1.62 12.84 -3.25
C PHE A 66 -0.13 12.60 -3.06
N TYR A 67 0.26 11.35 -2.75
CA TYR A 67 1.67 11.01 -2.54
C TYR A 67 1.90 9.52 -2.74
N ILE A 68 3.17 9.11 -2.68
CA ILE A 68 3.55 7.70 -2.69
C ILE A 68 3.86 7.30 -1.25
N ALA A 69 3.23 6.23 -0.79
CA ALA A 69 3.48 5.71 0.56
C ALA A 69 4.08 4.31 0.50
N TYR A 70 4.91 4.00 1.46
CA TYR A 70 5.49 2.67 1.65
C TYR A 70 5.06 2.15 3.02
N VAL A 71 4.24 1.10 3.03
CA VAL A 71 3.52 0.69 4.25
C VAL A 71 3.61 -0.81 4.46
N SER A 72 3.90 -1.20 5.70
CA SER A 72 3.91 -2.60 6.12
C SER A 72 2.50 -3.18 6.12
N GLU A 73 2.40 -4.46 5.82
CA GLU A 73 1.12 -5.19 5.79
C GLU A 73 0.35 -5.07 7.11
N GLN A 74 1.05 -5.12 8.25
CA GLN A 74 0.42 -5.06 9.57
C GLN A 74 -0.37 -3.76 9.80
N ASN A 75 -0.06 -2.69 9.05
CA ASN A 75 -0.69 -1.38 9.23
C ASN A 75 -1.79 -1.10 8.21
N LEU A 76 -2.18 -2.08 7.41
CA LEU A 76 -3.17 -1.89 6.34
C LEU A 76 -4.39 -2.78 6.54
N ASN A 77 -5.55 -2.24 6.14
CA ASN A 77 -6.80 -2.98 5.97
C ASN A 77 -7.33 -2.76 4.55
N ILE A 78 -8.09 -3.72 4.04
CA ILE A 78 -8.86 -3.51 2.80
C ILE A 78 -9.83 -2.36 3.01
N ASP A 79 -9.93 -1.49 2.00
CA ASP A 79 -10.95 -0.45 1.96
C ASP A 79 -12.19 -1.00 1.27
N ASN A 80 -13.23 -1.25 2.05
CA ASN A 80 -14.49 -1.83 1.57
C ASN A 80 -15.53 -0.78 1.18
N SER A 81 -15.16 0.50 1.11
CA SER A 81 -16.10 1.57 0.83
C SER A 81 -16.70 1.53 -0.57
N GLY A 82 -16.00 0.92 -1.52
CA GLY A 82 -16.38 0.97 -2.93
C GLY A 82 -16.16 2.33 -3.57
N ILE A 83 -15.50 3.26 -2.88
CA ILE A 83 -15.22 4.60 -3.38
C ILE A 83 -13.89 4.57 -4.15
N PRO A 84 -13.89 4.98 -5.45
CA PRO A 84 -12.64 5.05 -6.21
C PRO A 84 -11.63 6.00 -5.59
N ALA A 85 -10.36 5.69 -5.75
CA ALA A 85 -9.28 6.59 -5.38
C ALA A 85 -9.06 7.63 -6.49
N ASN A 86 -8.50 8.77 -6.13
CA ASN A 86 -8.36 9.90 -7.05
C ASN A 86 -6.91 10.23 -7.42
N HIS A 87 -5.94 9.45 -6.95
CA HIS A 87 -4.53 9.71 -7.23
C HIS A 87 -4.29 9.79 -8.75
N PRO A 88 -3.64 10.85 -9.23
CA PRO A 88 -3.49 11.07 -10.69
C PRO A 88 -2.65 10.01 -11.40
N ASP A 89 -1.80 9.29 -10.69
CA ASP A 89 -0.93 8.28 -11.30
C ASP A 89 -1.60 6.91 -11.47
N ILE A 90 -2.78 6.71 -10.90
CA ILE A 90 -3.51 5.45 -11.03
C ILE A 90 -3.72 5.07 -12.49
N LYS A 91 -4.18 6.01 -13.31
CA LYS A 91 -4.47 5.77 -14.73
C LYS A 91 -3.25 5.44 -15.58
N LYS A 92 -2.05 5.69 -15.07
CA LYS A 92 -0.80 5.32 -15.77
C LYS A 92 -0.54 3.82 -15.73
N ILE A 93 -1.09 3.13 -14.75
CA ILE A 93 -0.85 1.70 -14.50
C ILE A 93 -2.13 0.88 -14.63
N PHE A 94 -3.27 1.45 -14.23
CA PHE A 94 -4.53 0.74 -14.18
C PHE A 94 -5.52 1.28 -15.19
N SER A 95 -6.29 0.36 -15.81
CA SER A 95 -7.26 0.71 -16.85
C SER A 95 -8.60 1.19 -16.28
N ARG A 96 -9.05 0.59 -15.16
CA ARG A 96 -10.35 0.89 -14.58
C ARG A 96 -10.48 0.38 -13.15
N PHE A 97 -11.47 0.92 -12.45
CA PHE A 97 -11.92 0.43 -11.16
C PHE A 97 -13.14 -0.47 -11.37
N ASN A 98 -13.12 -1.68 -10.80
CA ASN A 98 -14.20 -2.65 -10.99
C ASN A 98 -15.25 -2.64 -9.86
N GLY A 99 -15.17 -1.67 -8.94
CA GLY A 99 -16.05 -1.58 -7.76
C GLY A 99 -15.37 -2.02 -6.47
N THR A 100 -14.30 -2.80 -6.55
CA THR A 100 -13.54 -3.28 -5.39
C THR A 100 -12.04 -3.07 -5.52
N SER A 101 -11.51 -3.18 -6.73
CA SER A 101 -10.07 -3.03 -6.99
C SER A 101 -9.84 -2.43 -8.37
N TYR A 102 -8.59 -2.06 -8.62
CA TYR A 102 -8.15 -1.50 -9.91
C TYR A 102 -7.58 -2.62 -10.76
N VAL A 103 -7.92 -2.59 -12.05
CA VAL A 103 -7.54 -3.61 -13.02
C VAL A 103 -6.39 -3.07 -13.87
N PRO A 104 -5.24 -3.77 -13.91
CA PRO A 104 -4.12 -3.34 -14.75
C PRO A 104 -4.49 -3.34 -16.23
N TYR A 105 -3.74 -2.59 -17.03
CA TYR A 105 -3.86 -2.69 -18.49
C TYR A 105 -3.46 -4.09 -18.96
N ASP A 106 -4.07 -4.53 -20.00
CA ASP A 106 -3.75 -5.82 -20.65
C ASP A 106 -2.39 -5.76 -21.36
#